data_5421f8dd8ddd5b0af967f8728cbc2baa
#
_entry.id   5421f8dd8ddd5b0af967f8728cbc2baa
#
_cell.length_a   1.000
_cell.length_b   1.000
_cell.length_c   1.000
_cell.angle_alpha   90.00
_cell.angle_beta   90.00
_cell.angle_gamma   90.00
#
_symmetry.space_group_name_H-M   'P 1'
#
loop_
_entity.id
_entity.type
_entity.pdbx_description
1 polymer ?
#
loop_
_entity_poly.entity_id
_entity_poly.type
_entity_poly.pdbx_seq_one_letter_code
_entity_poly.pdbx_strand_id
1 'polypeptide(L)'
;MKVLSQILLVVGAVVLAYLLYVSWPEIRHATGTGDPQRITAEVQLDNRCGMPDENFVVQDLKTRRSAPFSNGVARINVIEGDYLELQMSARYSTDVTFDGVQQRASRHMTVTADCSVSERIQGVMDSMRDTFRD
;
A
#
# COMPACT_ATOMS: atom_id res chain seq x y z
N MET A 1 60.07 14.22 -2.74
CA MET A 1 59.07 13.25 -3.24
C MET A 1 58.07 12.80 -2.17
N LYS A 2 58.44 12.54 -0.91
CA LYS A 2 57.52 12.10 0.17
C LYS A 2 56.44 13.14 0.53
N VAL A 3 56.79 14.43 0.56
CA VAL A 3 55.85 15.51 0.91
C VAL A 3 54.73 15.69 -0.14
N LEU A 4 55.09 15.56 -1.42
CA LEU A 4 54.12 15.69 -2.52
C LEU A 4 53.06 14.55 -2.49
N SER A 5 53.50 13.33 -2.17
CA SER A 5 52.63 12.16 -2.03
C SER A 5 51.66 12.31 -0.84
N GLN A 6 52.10 12.89 0.27
CA GLN A 6 51.25 13.13 1.43
C GLN A 6 50.18 14.20 1.16
N ILE A 7 50.57 15.27 0.45
CA ILE A 7 49.60 16.33 0.08
C ILE A 7 48.53 15.76 -0.85
N LEU A 8 48.91 14.92 -1.81
CA LEU A 8 47.97 14.30 -2.76
C LEU A 8 46.97 13.38 -2.07
N LEU A 9 47.44 12.62 -1.05
CA LEU A 9 46.56 11.75 -0.24
C LEU A 9 45.55 12.55 0.58
N VAL A 10 45.96 13.65 1.21
CA VAL A 10 45.09 14.50 2.00
C VAL A 10 44.02 15.17 1.13
N VAL A 11 44.42 15.70 -0.03
CA VAL A 11 43.49 16.32 -0.98
C VAL A 11 42.46 15.29 -1.50
N GLY A 12 42.93 14.08 -1.84
CA GLY A 12 42.07 12.99 -2.27
C GLY A 12 41.02 12.60 -1.21
N ALA A 13 41.45 12.50 0.06
CA ALA A 13 40.54 12.19 1.17
C ALA A 13 39.48 13.28 1.42
N VAL A 14 39.87 14.55 1.32
CA VAL A 14 38.94 15.69 1.47
C VAL A 14 37.89 15.70 0.34
N VAL A 15 38.33 15.49 -0.91
CA VAL A 15 37.42 15.45 -2.06
C VAL A 15 36.42 14.27 -1.92
N LEU A 16 36.91 13.11 -1.50
CA LEU A 16 36.07 11.93 -1.30
C LEU A 16 35.04 12.16 -0.18
N ALA A 17 35.47 12.75 0.94
CA ALA A 17 34.55 13.11 2.04
C ALA A 17 33.49 14.13 1.60
N TYR A 18 33.86 15.11 0.78
CA TYR A 18 32.94 16.09 0.23
C TYR A 18 31.90 15.45 -0.72
N LEU A 19 32.35 14.56 -1.60
CA LEU A 19 31.45 13.83 -2.51
C LEU A 19 30.46 12.95 -1.73
N LEU A 20 30.92 12.25 -0.70
CA LEU A 20 30.04 11.46 0.17
C LEU A 20 29.05 12.33 0.93
N TYR A 21 29.46 13.51 1.38
CA TYR A 21 28.59 14.45 2.07
C TYR A 21 27.48 15.00 1.16
N VAL A 22 27.81 15.35 -0.08
CA VAL A 22 26.84 15.88 -1.06
C VAL A 22 25.88 14.79 -1.53
N SER A 23 26.36 13.55 -1.71
CA SER A 23 25.53 12.42 -2.16
C SER A 23 24.71 11.77 -1.02
N TRP A 24 24.98 12.11 0.23
CA TRP A 24 24.34 11.50 1.41
C TRP A 24 22.81 11.58 1.42
N PRO A 25 22.18 12.74 1.07
CA PRO A 25 20.73 12.82 1.03
C PRO A 25 20.11 11.91 -0.05
N GLU A 26 20.73 11.79 -1.24
CA GLU A 26 20.21 10.92 -2.30
C GLU A 26 20.33 9.43 -1.93
N ILE A 27 21.40 9.04 -1.26
CA ILE A 27 21.60 7.67 -0.80
C ILE A 27 20.54 7.30 0.25
N ARG A 28 20.18 8.20 1.15
CA ARG A 28 19.12 7.98 2.14
C ARG A 28 17.76 7.73 1.49
N HIS A 29 17.42 8.47 0.46
CA HIS A 29 16.18 8.25 -0.30
C HIS A 29 16.19 6.91 -1.04
N ALA A 30 17.32 6.52 -1.62
CA ALA A 30 17.45 5.26 -2.35
C ALA A 30 17.45 4.02 -1.44
N THR A 31 17.99 4.14 -0.21
CA THR A 31 18.04 3.03 0.76
C THR A 31 16.81 2.94 1.66
N GLY A 32 15.82 3.82 1.50
CA GLY A 32 14.62 3.82 2.35
C GLY A 32 14.87 4.18 3.82
N THR A 33 16.05 4.73 4.13
CA THR A 33 16.42 5.17 5.50
C THR A 33 15.98 6.61 5.81
N GLY A 34 15.20 7.23 4.93
CA GLY A 34 14.53 8.51 5.20
C GLY A 34 13.52 8.35 6.32
N ASP A 35 13.30 9.41 7.11
CA ASP A 35 12.22 9.44 8.09
C ASP A 35 10.89 9.07 7.42
N PRO A 36 10.10 8.16 8.01
CA PRO A 36 8.85 7.71 7.41
C PRO A 36 7.89 8.90 7.26
N GLN A 37 7.65 9.31 6.03
CA GLN A 37 6.79 10.44 5.74
C GLN A 37 5.34 10.07 5.99
N ARG A 38 4.70 10.77 6.92
CA ARG A 38 3.26 10.66 7.13
C ARG A 38 2.52 11.44 6.05
N ILE A 39 1.58 10.77 5.42
CA ILE A 39 0.71 11.35 4.39
C ILE A 39 -0.76 11.12 4.78
N THR A 40 -1.63 11.99 4.30
CA THR A 40 -3.06 11.70 4.24
C THR A 40 -3.33 11.08 2.89
N ALA A 41 -3.63 9.78 2.89
CA ALA A 41 -4.03 9.07 1.68
C ALA A 41 -5.52 9.31 1.44
N GLU A 42 -5.85 9.76 0.23
CA GLU A 42 -7.21 9.85 -0.27
C GLU A 42 -7.46 8.63 -1.17
N VAL A 43 -8.34 7.75 -0.71
CA VAL A 43 -8.63 6.47 -1.34
C VAL A 43 -10.00 6.57 -2.00
N GLN A 44 -10.06 6.40 -3.31
CA GLN A 44 -11.30 6.30 -4.07
C GLN A 44 -11.73 4.84 -4.18
N LEU A 45 -13.02 4.56 -3.98
CA LEU A 45 -13.61 3.24 -4.11
C LEU A 45 -14.27 3.08 -5.48
N ASP A 46 -13.77 2.15 -6.30
CA ASP A 46 -14.49 1.62 -7.46
C ASP A 46 -15.35 0.44 -7.00
N ASN A 47 -16.60 0.74 -6.65
CA ASN A 47 -17.52 -0.24 -6.05
C ASN A 47 -18.29 -1.00 -7.13
N ARG A 48 -17.92 -2.26 -7.33
CA ARG A 48 -18.59 -3.19 -8.25
C ARG A 48 -19.49 -4.21 -7.55
N CYS A 49 -19.64 -4.07 -6.22
CA CYS A 49 -20.39 -5.02 -5.40
C CYS A 49 -21.91 -4.74 -5.35
N GLY A 50 -22.37 -3.58 -5.84
CA GLY A 50 -23.77 -3.19 -5.74
C GLY A 50 -24.26 -2.91 -4.30
N MET A 51 -23.33 -2.81 -3.34
CA MET A 51 -23.59 -2.47 -1.94
C MET A 51 -23.24 -1.01 -1.68
N PRO A 52 -23.83 -0.37 -0.63
CA PRO A 52 -23.46 0.98 -0.23
C PRO A 52 -21.95 1.09 0.10
N ASP A 53 -21.33 2.21 -0.25
CA ASP A 53 -19.90 2.44 -0.03
C ASP A 53 -19.52 2.41 1.46
N GLU A 54 -20.45 2.78 2.33
CA GLU A 54 -20.29 2.78 3.80
C GLU A 54 -20.08 1.37 4.38
N ASN A 55 -20.35 0.33 3.59
CA ASN A 55 -20.10 -1.06 3.98
C ASN A 55 -18.62 -1.42 3.86
N PHE A 56 -17.81 -0.58 3.23
CA PHE A 56 -16.39 -0.78 3.07
C PHE A 56 -15.58 0.14 3.97
N VAL A 57 -14.42 -0.36 4.38
CA VAL A 57 -13.42 0.39 5.14
C VAL A 57 -12.05 0.14 4.53
N VAL A 58 -11.19 1.15 4.57
CA VAL A 58 -9.77 0.97 4.29
C VAL A 58 -9.02 0.87 5.61
N GLN A 59 -8.17 -0.14 5.77
CA GLN A 59 -7.39 -0.38 6.97
C GLN A 59 -5.88 -0.33 6.66
N ASP A 60 -5.15 0.39 7.49
CA ASP A 60 -3.69 0.31 7.54
C ASP A 60 -3.28 -0.97 8.26
N LEU A 61 -2.60 -1.87 7.56
CA LEU A 61 -2.20 -3.18 8.11
C LEU A 61 -1.21 -3.07 9.26
N LYS A 62 -0.40 -2.02 9.27
CA LYS A 62 0.63 -1.82 10.29
C LYS A 62 0.08 -1.24 11.58
N THR A 63 -0.74 -0.20 11.48
CA THR A 63 -1.27 0.49 12.66
C THR A 63 -2.66 0.01 13.07
N ARG A 64 -3.30 -0.82 12.23
CA ARG A 64 -4.69 -1.30 12.41
C ARG A 64 -5.73 -0.18 12.47
N ARG A 65 -5.38 1.01 12.02
CA ARG A 65 -6.33 2.11 11.88
C ARG A 65 -7.16 1.90 10.63
N SER A 66 -8.45 2.20 10.73
CA SER A 66 -9.37 2.11 9.61
C SER A 66 -10.10 3.42 9.39
N ALA A 67 -10.50 3.67 8.15
CA ALA A 67 -11.34 4.79 7.76
C ALA A 67 -12.49 4.28 6.90
N PRO A 68 -13.75 4.66 7.19
CA PRO A 68 -14.89 4.30 6.38
C PRO A 68 -14.92 5.10 5.08
N PHE A 69 -15.52 4.54 4.05
CA PHE A 69 -15.84 5.27 2.84
C PHE A 69 -17.12 6.10 3.04
N SER A 70 -17.11 7.30 2.50
CA SER A 70 -18.26 8.20 2.42
C SER A 70 -18.28 8.83 1.03
N ASN A 71 -19.38 8.64 0.29
CA ASN A 71 -19.49 9.09 -1.11
C ASN A 71 -18.34 8.58 -2.00
N GLY A 72 -17.94 7.34 -1.81
CA GLY A 72 -16.86 6.71 -2.60
C GLY A 72 -15.44 7.13 -2.23
N VAL A 73 -15.24 7.91 -1.16
CA VAL A 73 -13.91 8.40 -0.75
C VAL A 73 -13.66 8.11 0.73
N ALA A 74 -12.47 7.59 1.04
CA ALA A 74 -11.96 7.49 2.41
C ALA A 74 -10.66 8.29 2.56
N ARG A 75 -10.43 8.88 3.74
CA ARG A 75 -9.19 9.58 4.06
C ARG A 75 -8.57 8.97 5.30
N ILE A 76 -7.32 8.54 5.17
CA ILE A 76 -6.58 7.87 6.22
C ILE A 76 -5.17 8.43 6.36
N ASN A 77 -4.73 8.67 7.60
CA ASN A 77 -3.36 9.11 7.87
C ASN A 77 -2.45 7.90 8.04
N VAL A 78 -1.50 7.75 7.13
CA VAL A 78 -0.61 6.59 7.03
C VAL A 78 0.83 7.03 6.73
N ILE A 79 1.75 6.10 6.83
CA ILE A 79 3.11 6.27 6.32
C ILE A 79 3.11 5.94 4.83
N GLU A 80 3.73 6.79 4.02
CA GLU A 80 3.86 6.55 2.59
C GLU A 80 4.56 5.22 2.32
N GLY A 81 3.94 4.39 1.46
CA GLY A 81 4.44 3.06 1.13
C GLY A 81 4.02 1.93 2.08
N ASP A 82 3.36 2.21 3.21
CA ASP A 82 2.72 1.16 4.03
C ASP A 82 1.56 0.51 3.25
N TYR A 83 1.16 -0.69 3.64
CA TYR A 83 0.08 -1.39 2.95
C TYR A 83 -1.28 -1.03 3.56
N LEU A 84 -2.18 -0.62 2.69
CA LEU A 84 -3.60 -0.46 2.97
C LEU A 84 -4.37 -1.66 2.42
N GLU A 85 -5.37 -2.11 3.14
CA GLU A 85 -6.25 -3.19 2.76
C GLU A 85 -7.70 -2.69 2.74
N LEU A 86 -8.40 -3.01 1.66
CA LEU A 86 -9.83 -2.81 1.57
C LEU A 86 -10.52 -3.96 2.31
N GLN A 87 -11.39 -3.64 3.25
CA GLN A 87 -12.16 -4.61 4.04
C GLN A 87 -13.63 -4.26 4.05
N MET A 88 -14.46 -5.25 4.31
CA MET A 88 -15.86 -4.99 4.63
C MET A 88 -16.00 -4.59 6.10
N SER A 89 -16.90 -3.65 6.38
CA SER A 89 -17.23 -3.27 7.74
C SER A 89 -17.72 -4.50 8.53
N ALA A 90 -17.32 -4.60 9.80
CA ALA A 90 -17.64 -5.75 10.67
C ALA A 90 -19.15 -6.05 10.79
N ARG A 91 -20.01 -5.10 10.44
CA ARG A 91 -21.48 -5.31 10.43
C ARG A 91 -21.95 -6.24 9.31
N TYR A 92 -21.15 -6.43 8.26
CA TYR A 92 -21.56 -7.14 7.03
C TYR A 92 -20.62 -8.29 6.66
N SER A 93 -19.60 -8.56 7.49
CA SER A 93 -18.53 -9.52 7.15
C SER A 93 -18.91 -11.00 7.34
N THR A 94 -20.17 -11.31 7.74
CA THR A 94 -20.54 -12.67 8.11
C THR A 94 -20.88 -13.59 6.95
N ASP A 95 -21.25 -13.06 5.78
CA ASP A 95 -21.80 -13.88 4.69
C ASP A 95 -21.11 -13.72 3.32
N VAL A 96 -20.15 -12.81 3.18
CA VAL A 96 -19.45 -12.58 1.91
C VAL A 96 -17.95 -12.70 2.14
N THR A 97 -17.32 -13.68 1.52
CA THR A 97 -15.86 -13.77 1.42
C THR A 97 -15.40 -12.69 0.45
N PHE A 98 -14.97 -11.58 1.00
CA PHE A 98 -14.31 -10.52 0.27
C PHE A 98 -12.79 -10.70 0.43
N ASP A 99 -12.10 -11.02 -0.67
CA ASP A 99 -10.64 -11.02 -0.67
C ASP A 99 -10.17 -9.57 -0.69
N GLY A 100 -9.71 -9.09 0.45
CA GLY A 100 -9.24 -7.72 0.61
C GLY A 100 -8.11 -7.39 -0.36
N VAL A 101 -8.31 -6.35 -1.16
CA VAL A 101 -7.26 -5.84 -2.05
C VAL A 101 -6.25 -5.07 -1.23
N GLN A 102 -4.99 -5.51 -1.25
CA GLN A 102 -3.89 -4.82 -0.59
C GLN A 102 -3.13 -3.96 -1.60
N GLN A 103 -2.92 -2.71 -1.25
CA GLN A 103 -2.20 -1.75 -2.08
C GLN A 103 -1.29 -0.85 -1.25
N ARG A 104 -0.16 -0.43 -1.83
CA ARG A 104 0.73 0.51 -1.16
C ARG A 104 0.11 1.90 -1.07
N ALA A 105 0.20 2.49 0.12
CA ALA A 105 -0.34 3.83 0.39
C ALA A 105 0.39 4.89 -0.43
N SER A 106 -0.40 5.68 -1.13
CA SER A 106 0.01 6.90 -1.82
C SER A 106 -1.01 8.00 -1.55
N ARG A 107 -0.70 9.25 -1.89
CA ARG A 107 -1.59 10.40 -1.60
C ARG A 107 -2.95 10.28 -2.27
N HIS A 108 -2.98 9.76 -3.49
CA HIS A 108 -4.19 9.50 -4.25
C HIS A 108 -4.12 8.07 -4.78
N MET A 109 -5.12 7.27 -4.47
CA MET A 109 -5.18 5.90 -4.92
C MET A 109 -6.62 5.46 -5.15
N THR A 110 -6.81 4.48 -6.02
CA THR A 110 -8.11 3.87 -6.27
C THR A 110 -8.04 2.40 -5.89
N VAL A 111 -9.03 1.94 -5.15
CA VAL A 111 -9.21 0.52 -4.81
C VAL A 111 -10.51 0.03 -5.39
N THR A 112 -10.51 -1.18 -5.94
CA THR A 112 -11.70 -1.79 -6.52
C THR A 112 -12.28 -2.81 -5.54
N ALA A 113 -13.54 -2.66 -5.19
CA ALA A 113 -14.32 -3.68 -4.50
C ALA A 113 -15.03 -4.54 -5.53
N ASP A 114 -14.59 -5.77 -5.71
CA ASP A 114 -15.22 -6.75 -6.58
C ASP A 114 -15.76 -7.91 -5.73
N CYS A 115 -17.07 -8.05 -5.70
CA CYS A 115 -17.77 -9.11 -4.99
C CYS A 115 -18.21 -10.22 -5.94
N SER A 116 -17.63 -10.30 -7.14
CA SER A 116 -17.86 -11.45 -8.01
C SER A 116 -17.40 -12.71 -7.28
N VAL A 117 -18.24 -13.72 -7.35
CA VAL A 117 -17.95 -15.03 -6.74
C VAL A 117 -16.63 -15.52 -7.30
N SER A 118 -15.64 -15.79 -6.44
CA SER A 118 -14.33 -16.25 -6.88
C SER A 118 -14.49 -17.46 -7.82
N GLU A 119 -13.65 -17.58 -8.84
CA GLU A 119 -13.67 -18.71 -9.81
C GLU A 119 -13.75 -20.08 -9.11
N ARG A 120 -13.16 -20.17 -7.91
CA ARG A 120 -13.19 -21.38 -7.08
C ARG A 120 -14.59 -21.72 -6.60
N ILE A 121 -15.40 -20.74 -6.22
CA ILE A 121 -16.79 -20.94 -5.76
C ILE A 121 -17.67 -21.17 -6.98
N GLN A 122 -17.44 -20.52 -8.10
CA GLN A 122 -18.16 -20.77 -9.35
C GLN A 122 -17.95 -22.23 -9.79
N GLY A 123 -16.74 -22.75 -9.76
CA GLY A 123 -16.45 -24.15 -10.07
C GLY A 123 -17.19 -25.13 -9.16
N VAL A 124 -17.33 -24.84 -7.87
CA VAL A 124 -18.10 -25.67 -6.94
C VAL A 124 -19.59 -25.59 -7.23
N MET A 125 -20.14 -24.40 -7.51
CA MET A 125 -21.55 -24.23 -7.86
C MET A 125 -21.90 -24.91 -9.19
N ASP A 126 -21.05 -24.85 -10.19
CA ASP A 126 -21.25 -25.52 -11.46
C ASP A 126 -21.21 -27.04 -11.30
N SER A 127 -20.27 -27.56 -10.50
CA SER A 127 -20.18 -28.99 -10.16
C SER A 127 -21.43 -29.47 -9.40
N MET A 128 -21.96 -28.68 -8.47
CA MET A 128 -23.23 -29.00 -7.79
C MET A 128 -24.40 -28.98 -8.76
N ARG A 129 -24.47 -28.00 -9.66
CA ARG A 129 -25.58 -27.90 -10.64
C ARG A 129 -25.61 -29.10 -11.56
N ASP A 130 -24.46 -29.61 -12.00
CA ASP A 130 -24.35 -30.79 -12.85
C ASP A 130 -24.80 -32.07 -12.11
N THR A 131 -24.51 -32.17 -10.80
CA THR A 131 -24.92 -33.31 -9.96
C THR A 131 -26.44 -33.39 -9.74
N PHE A 132 -27.16 -32.26 -9.78
CA PHE A 132 -28.60 -32.21 -9.60
C PHE A 132 -29.38 -32.20 -10.91
N ARG A 133 -28.74 -32.34 -12.07
CA ARG A 133 -29.38 -32.30 -13.39
C ARG A 133 -29.70 -33.69 -13.96
N ASP A 134 -29.20 -34.76 -13.31
CA ASP A 134 -29.53 -36.17 -13.57
C ASP A 134 -30.66 -36.63 -12.63
#